data_569613f3c1c21266a66186c04af67734
#
_entry.id   569613f3c1c21266a66186c04af67734
#
_cell.length_a   1.000
_cell.length_b   1.000
_cell.length_c   1.000
_cell.angle_alpha   90.00
_cell.angle_beta   90.00
_cell.angle_gamma   90.00
#
_symmetry.space_group_name_H-M   'P 1'
#
loop_
_entity.id
_entity.type
_entity.pdbx_description
1 polymer ?
#
loop_
_entity_poly.entity_id
_entity_poly.type
_entity_poly.pdbx_seq_one_letter_code
_entity_poly.pdbx_strand_id
1 'polypeptide(L)'
;MTDLASEKLAEAKQSHSGRAAHTIHGGHSHELRQTVLALLADHDLSEHDSPGEATLQVLRGRVRLTTGGDAWEGKAGEYLAIPPERHALHAIEDSVVLLTVLKTIPSAH
;
A
#
# COMPACT_ATOMS: atom_id res chain seq x y z
N MET A 1 -3.75 13.09 8.17
CA MET A 1 -3.56 12.20 7.00
C MET A 1 -3.46 12.94 5.69
N THR A 2 -4.29 13.97 5.48
CA THR A 2 -4.28 14.74 4.22
C THR A 2 -2.93 15.39 3.94
N ASP A 3 -2.31 16.01 4.94
CA ASP A 3 -1.02 16.66 4.77
C ASP A 3 0.09 15.65 4.48
N LEU A 4 0.04 14.51 5.15
CA LEU A 4 1.02 13.45 4.92
C LEU A 4 0.87 12.88 3.51
N ALA A 5 -0.35 12.71 3.03
CA ALA A 5 -0.60 12.24 1.67
C ALA A 5 0.00 13.19 0.63
N SER A 6 -0.22 14.49 0.79
CA SER A 6 0.34 15.49 -0.12
C SER A 6 1.87 15.50 -0.08
N GLU A 7 2.43 15.38 1.11
CA GLU A 7 3.88 15.35 1.31
C GLU A 7 4.51 14.15 0.63
N LYS A 8 3.91 12.98 0.78
CA LYS A 8 4.43 11.76 0.17
C LYS A 8 4.29 11.77 -1.35
N LEU A 9 3.22 12.34 -1.88
CA LEU A 9 3.10 12.52 -3.33
C LEU A 9 4.20 13.41 -3.88
N ALA A 10 4.52 14.51 -3.18
CA ALA A 10 5.59 15.40 -3.59
C ALA A 10 6.94 14.67 -3.59
N GLU A 11 7.20 13.85 -2.58
CA GLU A 11 8.43 13.04 -2.53
C GLU A 11 8.48 12.03 -3.65
N ALA A 12 7.36 11.37 -3.95
CA ALA A 12 7.30 10.39 -5.02
C ALA A 12 7.64 11.02 -6.37
N LYS A 13 7.20 12.26 -6.60
CA LYS A 13 7.49 12.99 -7.84
C LYS A 13 8.98 13.29 -8.02
N GLN A 14 9.73 13.34 -6.94
CA GLN A 14 11.17 13.61 -6.97
C GLN A 14 11.98 12.33 -6.89
N SER A 15 11.34 11.20 -6.72
CA SER A 15 12.00 9.91 -6.59
C SER A 15 12.13 9.23 -7.95
N HIS A 16 13.25 8.55 -8.19
CA HIS A 16 13.43 7.75 -9.40
C HIS A 16 12.46 6.58 -9.48
N SER A 17 12.02 6.08 -8.33
CA SER A 17 11.10 4.95 -8.29
C SER A 17 9.65 5.35 -8.49
N GLY A 18 9.33 6.65 -8.44
CA GLY A 18 7.96 7.13 -8.52
C GLY A 18 7.13 6.80 -7.30
N ARG A 19 7.78 6.52 -6.16
CA ARG A 19 7.07 6.19 -4.94
C ARG A 19 7.78 6.75 -3.71
N ALA A 20 7.00 6.93 -2.64
CA ALA A 20 7.50 7.33 -1.34
C ALA A 20 6.59 6.71 -0.27
N ALA A 21 7.16 6.36 0.86
CA ALA A 21 6.42 5.69 1.91
C ALA A 21 6.79 6.24 3.28
N HIS A 22 5.83 6.17 4.21
CA HIS A 22 6.06 6.57 5.59
C HIS A 22 5.26 5.65 6.50
N THR A 23 5.97 4.98 7.41
CA THR A 23 5.32 4.10 8.39
C THR A 23 4.81 4.97 9.53
N ILE A 24 3.50 5.00 9.72
CA ILE A 24 2.87 5.80 10.78
C ILE A 24 2.65 5.01 12.05
N HIS A 25 2.72 3.68 11.97
CA HIS A 25 2.61 2.81 13.12
C HIS A 25 3.33 1.50 12.82
N GLY A 26 4.08 1.01 13.78
CA GLY A 26 4.76 -0.26 13.62
C GLY A 26 6.20 -0.20 14.09
N GLY A 27 6.88 -1.32 13.93
CA GLY A 27 8.26 -1.49 14.35
C GLY A 27 8.51 -2.94 14.72
N HIS A 28 9.70 -3.24 15.23
CA HIS A 28 10.07 -4.61 15.56
C HIS A 28 9.18 -5.28 16.59
N SER A 29 8.70 -4.49 17.56
CA SER A 29 7.90 -5.02 18.65
C SER A 29 6.39 -4.97 18.38
N HIS A 30 5.97 -4.51 17.22
CA HIS A 30 4.55 -4.39 16.89
C HIS A 30 4.16 -5.39 15.81
N GLU A 31 3.02 -6.05 16.02
CA GLU A 31 2.44 -6.92 15.00
C GLU A 31 1.75 -6.09 13.93
N LEU A 32 1.09 -5.01 14.34
CA LEU A 32 0.37 -4.13 13.41
C LEU A 32 1.32 -3.10 12.81
N ARG A 33 1.29 -2.99 11.49
CA ARG A 33 2.05 -1.96 10.77
C ARG A 33 1.13 -1.20 9.84
N GLN A 34 1.23 0.12 9.88
CA GLN A 34 0.48 0.97 8.96
C GLN A 34 1.44 1.89 8.22
N THR A 35 1.34 1.89 6.90
CA THR A 35 2.25 2.64 6.04
C THR A 35 1.44 3.45 5.04
N VAL A 36 1.74 4.74 4.95
CA VAL A 36 1.21 5.60 3.89
C VAL A 36 2.17 5.50 2.71
N LEU A 37 1.66 5.08 1.57
CA LEU A 37 2.45 4.89 0.36
C LEU A 37 1.90 5.77 -0.75
N ALA A 38 2.77 6.60 -1.33
CA ALA A 38 2.45 7.38 -2.53
C ALA A 38 3.06 6.68 -3.74
N LEU A 39 2.31 6.60 -4.82
CA LEU A 39 2.72 5.93 -6.05
C LEU A 39 2.23 6.75 -7.23
N LEU A 40 3.16 7.18 -8.09
CA LEU A 40 2.80 7.98 -9.26
C LEU A 40 2.12 7.14 -10.32
N ALA A 41 1.32 7.80 -11.16
CA ALA A 41 0.64 7.15 -12.28
C ALA A 41 1.59 6.28 -13.09
N ASP A 42 1.12 5.12 -13.47
CA ASP A 42 1.85 4.13 -14.28
C ASP A 42 3.06 3.49 -13.60
N HIS A 43 3.24 3.72 -12.30
CA HIS A 43 4.24 3.02 -11.52
C HIS A 43 3.61 1.88 -10.75
N ASP A 44 4.40 0.86 -10.50
CA ASP A 44 3.95 -0.37 -9.84
C ASP A 44 4.73 -0.67 -8.58
N LEU A 45 4.05 -1.30 -7.64
CA LEU A 45 4.71 -2.11 -6.63
C LEU A 45 4.70 -3.53 -7.15
N SER A 46 5.88 -4.08 -7.36
CA SER A 46 6.03 -5.43 -7.93
C SER A 46 5.32 -6.47 -7.08
N GLU A 47 5.03 -7.58 -7.74
CA GLU A 47 4.41 -8.73 -7.11
C GLU A 47 5.22 -9.21 -5.90
N HIS A 48 4.54 -9.44 -4.80
CA HIS A 48 5.16 -9.95 -3.57
C HIS A 48 4.16 -10.77 -2.77
N ASP A 49 4.67 -11.58 -1.87
CA ASP A 49 3.83 -12.42 -1.03
C ASP A 49 3.19 -11.60 0.08
N SER A 50 2.00 -12.02 0.48
CA SER A 50 1.32 -11.40 1.61
C SER A 50 2.04 -11.79 2.91
N PRO A 51 2.42 -10.82 3.75
CA PRO A 51 3.11 -11.13 5.01
C PRO A 51 2.18 -11.62 6.11
N GLY A 52 0.89 -11.64 5.85
CA GLY A 52 -0.13 -12.01 6.81
C GLY A 52 -1.42 -11.33 6.43
N GLU A 53 -2.22 -10.96 7.41
CA GLU A 53 -3.43 -10.20 7.15
C GLU A 53 -3.07 -8.77 6.74
N ALA A 54 -3.70 -8.28 5.68
CA ALA A 54 -3.42 -6.93 5.20
C ALA A 54 -4.67 -6.30 4.59
N THR A 55 -4.76 -4.99 4.73
CA THR A 55 -5.82 -4.21 4.11
C THR A 55 -5.22 -3.01 3.40
N LEU A 56 -5.95 -2.49 2.43
CA LEU A 56 -5.55 -1.34 1.66
C LEU A 56 -6.71 -0.37 1.58
N GLN A 57 -6.45 0.88 1.92
CA GLN A 57 -7.45 1.93 1.72
C GLN A 57 -6.86 2.98 0.79
N VAL A 58 -7.62 3.37 -0.23
CA VAL A 58 -7.20 4.41 -1.16
C VAL A 58 -7.53 5.76 -0.54
N LEU A 59 -6.51 6.59 -0.33
CA LEU A 59 -6.69 7.93 0.22
C LEU A 59 -6.80 8.96 -0.89
N ARG A 60 -6.14 8.72 -2.02
CA ARG A 60 -6.12 9.59 -3.19
C ARG A 60 -5.91 8.79 -4.46
N GLY A 61 -6.49 9.25 -5.56
CA GLY A 61 -6.23 8.67 -6.87
C GLY A 61 -6.99 7.40 -7.14
N ARG A 62 -6.39 6.56 -7.96
CA ARG A 62 -6.98 5.29 -8.38
C ARG A 62 -5.90 4.26 -8.58
N VAL A 63 -6.11 3.08 -8.02
CA VAL A 63 -5.14 1.99 -8.09
C VAL A 63 -5.82 0.69 -8.54
N ARG A 64 -4.98 -0.24 -9.03
CA ARG A 64 -5.42 -1.59 -9.36
C ARG A 64 -4.56 -2.58 -8.60
N LEU A 65 -5.21 -3.48 -7.88
CA LEU A 65 -4.55 -4.59 -7.21
C LEU A 65 -4.80 -5.84 -8.03
N THR A 66 -3.73 -6.55 -8.39
CA THR A 66 -3.85 -7.79 -9.16
C THR A 66 -3.28 -8.97 -8.39
N THR A 67 -3.95 -10.10 -8.53
CA THR A 67 -3.47 -11.40 -8.04
C THR A 67 -3.33 -12.31 -9.24
N GLY A 68 -3.02 -13.58 -9.03
CA GLY A 68 -2.84 -14.51 -10.13
C GLY A 68 -4.04 -14.65 -11.07
N GLY A 69 -5.26 -14.51 -10.55
CA GLY A 69 -6.47 -14.69 -11.34
C GLY A 69 -7.45 -13.53 -11.31
N ASP A 70 -7.23 -12.55 -10.43
CA ASP A 70 -8.20 -11.50 -10.20
C ASP A 70 -7.57 -10.12 -10.20
N ALA A 71 -8.43 -9.11 -10.42
CA ALA A 71 -8.01 -7.72 -10.31
C ALA A 71 -9.11 -6.94 -9.59
N TRP A 72 -8.69 -5.99 -8.77
CA TRP A 72 -9.58 -5.08 -8.09
C TRP A 72 -9.11 -3.66 -8.37
N GLU A 73 -10.04 -2.77 -8.65
CA GLU A 73 -9.73 -1.38 -8.93
C GLU A 73 -10.45 -0.51 -7.91
N GLY A 74 -9.71 0.40 -7.27
CA GLY A 74 -10.26 1.24 -6.23
C GLY A 74 -9.89 2.70 -6.39
N LYS A 75 -10.80 3.57 -5.98
CA LYS A 75 -10.62 5.01 -5.98
C LYS A 75 -10.68 5.56 -4.56
N ALA A 76 -10.39 6.85 -4.41
CA ALA A 76 -10.31 7.50 -3.11
C ALA A 76 -11.50 7.14 -2.22
N GLY A 77 -11.21 6.74 -1.00
CA GLY A 77 -12.21 6.34 -0.01
C GLY A 77 -12.52 4.85 0.00
N GLU A 78 -12.16 4.11 -1.05
CA GLU A 78 -12.45 2.69 -1.13
C GLU A 78 -11.43 1.84 -0.37
N TYR A 79 -11.85 0.67 0.01
CA TYR A 79 -11.11 -0.20 0.93
C TYR A 79 -11.18 -1.64 0.43
N LEU A 80 -10.08 -2.37 0.62
CA LEU A 80 -10.00 -3.77 0.23
C LEU A 80 -9.19 -4.56 1.26
N ALA A 81 -9.70 -5.72 1.65
CA ALA A 81 -8.90 -6.70 2.37
C ALA A 81 -8.04 -7.42 1.32
N ILE A 82 -6.74 -7.35 1.46
CA ILE A 82 -5.82 -7.93 0.47
C ILE A 82 -5.87 -9.45 0.57
N PRO A 83 -6.12 -10.16 -0.54
CA PRO A 83 -6.14 -11.63 -0.51
C PRO A 83 -4.80 -12.20 -0.05
N PRO A 84 -4.80 -13.36 0.63
CA PRO A 84 -3.57 -14.00 1.08
C PRO A 84 -2.84 -14.70 -0.07
N GLU A 85 -2.63 -13.99 -1.15
CA GLU A 85 -1.99 -14.49 -2.36
C GLU A 85 -0.93 -13.49 -2.79
N ARG A 86 -0.04 -13.93 -3.63
CA ARG A 86 0.92 -13.04 -4.26
C ARG A 86 0.18 -11.99 -5.08
N HIS A 87 0.56 -10.73 -4.92
CA HIS A 87 -0.18 -9.62 -5.51
C HIS A 87 0.75 -8.46 -5.91
N ALA A 88 0.26 -7.63 -6.80
CA ALA A 88 0.94 -6.41 -7.24
C ALA A 88 -0.03 -5.23 -7.21
N LEU A 89 0.52 -4.04 -7.04
CA LEU A 89 -0.27 -2.81 -7.02
C LEU A 89 0.20 -1.90 -8.15
N HIS A 90 -0.74 -1.42 -8.95
CA HIS A 90 -0.48 -0.49 -10.04
C HIS A 90 -1.24 0.81 -9.81
N ALA A 91 -0.58 1.95 -9.96
CA ALA A 91 -1.24 3.26 -9.87
C ALA A 91 -1.76 3.66 -11.24
N ILE A 92 -3.06 3.84 -11.36
CA ILE A 92 -3.69 4.31 -12.59
C ILE A 92 -3.53 5.84 -12.67
N GLU A 93 -3.58 6.49 -11.52
CA GLU A 93 -3.35 7.92 -11.36
C GLU A 93 -2.34 8.10 -10.24
N ASP A 94 -1.84 9.32 -10.06
CA ASP A 94 -1.03 9.63 -8.88
C ASP A 94 -1.87 9.32 -7.65
N SER A 95 -1.41 8.38 -6.83
CA SER A 95 -2.22 7.81 -5.77
C SER A 95 -1.51 7.79 -4.43
N VAL A 96 -2.32 7.79 -3.37
CA VAL A 96 -1.83 7.56 -2.01
C VAL A 96 -2.73 6.51 -1.39
N VAL A 97 -2.12 5.49 -0.80
CA VAL A 97 -2.86 4.42 -0.13
C VAL A 97 -2.34 4.24 1.30
N LEU A 98 -3.22 3.74 2.16
CA LEU A 98 -2.86 3.32 3.50
C LEU A 98 -2.85 1.80 3.52
N LEU A 99 -1.67 1.23 3.76
CA LEU A 99 -1.50 -0.20 3.92
C LEU A 99 -1.48 -0.53 5.40
N THR A 100 -2.33 -1.46 5.80
CA THR A 100 -2.36 -1.97 7.16
C THR A 100 -2.04 -3.45 7.11
N VAL A 101 -0.99 -3.86 7.81
CA VAL A 101 -0.51 -5.25 7.81
C VAL A 101 -0.43 -5.74 9.23
N LEU A 102 -0.97 -6.93 9.46
CA LEU A 102 -0.82 -7.63 10.72
C LEU A 102 0.21 -8.74 10.50
N LYS A 103 1.38 -8.56 11.09
CA LYS A 103 2.45 -9.54 10.96
C LYS A 103 2.30 -10.63 12.01
N THR A 104 2.44 -11.88 11.58
CA THR A 104 2.47 -12.99 12.51
C THR A 104 3.84 -13.07 13.14
N ILE A 105 3.89 -13.18 14.45
CA ILE A 105 5.16 -13.36 15.16
C ILE A 105 5.35 -14.85 15.41
N PRO A 106 6.30 -15.50 14.70
CA PRO A 106 6.45 -16.95 14.77
C PRO A 106 6.81 -17.48 16.16
N SER A 107 7.48 -16.69 16.94
CA SER A 107 7.96 -17.11 18.26
C SER A 107 6.90 -17.12 19.33
N ALA A 108 5.67 -16.81 18.98
CA ALA A 108 4.57 -16.74 19.94
C ALA A 108 4.15 -18.11 20.46
N HIS A 109 4.73 -19.14 19.95
CA HIS A 109 4.31 -20.52 20.33
C HIS A 109 5.48 -21.40 20.65
#